data_23dd792854a35fb80160f2a200ce467e
#
_entry.id   23dd792854a35fb80160f2a200ce467e
#
_cell.length_a   1.000
_cell.length_b   1.000
_cell.length_c   1.000
_cell.angle_alpha   90.00
_cell.angle_beta   90.00
_cell.angle_gamma   90.00
#
_symmetry.space_group_name_H-M   'P 1'
#
loop_
_entity.id
_entity.type
_entity.pdbx_description
1 polymer ?
#
loop_
_entity_poly.entity_id
_entity_poly.type
_entity_poly.pdbx_seq_one_letter_code
_entity_poly.pdbx_strand_id
1 'polypeptide(L)'
;MRKIIGFRTLCVSLGIWVGTLVVSAQGEFKALPWRQSTAYNSYLMRDVHRQFADRQFAIQKAFASPAGMQKYLEGCRERYKQIVGTFPEKGSLNAQVVGKVQGTGYHIEKIIFESKPGRYVTAHLYMPENTTVPVPATLELCGHGLNGKGPSSHAAMLMASNGIAVLVVDPIGQGERLQIIDREGKPLTRGATTEHTLLNAGFNLLGTSLAAQEYWDNHRALDYLLTRKDIDPERIGVYGSSGGGTQTAYYIGLDPRVKVAAICSFFSTRERTMELQGPSDGCQHIPYEGREQLEVPDFALMMAPRPLLILSGKYDFVDLWVRNKDLLNYNSAIKYWEFPKRWIC
;
A
#
# COMPACT_ATOMS: atom_id res chain seq x y z
N MET A 1 -39.79 11.60 67.72
CA MET A 1 -39.29 11.95 66.41
C MET A 1 -37.97 12.72 66.49
N ARG A 2 -36.90 12.10 66.93
CA ARG A 2 -35.54 12.71 66.95
C ARG A 2 -34.49 11.60 66.98
N LYS A 3 -34.21 10.89 65.90
CA LYS A 3 -33.07 9.97 65.80
C LYS A 3 -32.75 9.45 64.38
N ILE A 4 -33.20 10.12 63.31
CA ILE A 4 -32.91 9.61 61.96
C ILE A 4 -32.03 10.58 61.10
N ILE A 5 -31.71 11.80 61.60
CA ILE A 5 -30.97 12.79 60.81
C ILE A 5 -29.43 12.61 60.91
N GLY A 6 -28.92 11.91 61.93
CA GLY A 6 -27.46 11.74 62.13
C GLY A 6 -26.79 10.69 61.23
N PHE A 7 -27.54 9.71 60.71
CA PHE A 7 -26.90 8.60 59.97
C PHE A 7 -26.69 8.88 58.46
N ARG A 8 -27.51 9.75 57.86
CA ARG A 8 -27.38 10.10 56.44
C ARG A 8 -26.23 11.04 56.14
N THR A 9 -25.90 11.90 57.07
CA THR A 9 -24.81 12.89 56.91
C THR A 9 -23.45 12.25 57.06
N LEU A 10 -23.32 11.19 57.86
CA LEU A 10 -22.06 10.46 58.02
C LEU A 10 -21.71 9.60 56.79
N CYS A 11 -22.72 9.01 56.14
CA CYS A 11 -22.48 8.20 54.92
C CYS A 11 -22.10 9.07 53.70
N VAL A 12 -22.60 10.27 53.59
CA VAL A 12 -22.25 11.19 52.50
C VAL A 12 -20.83 11.74 52.64
N SER A 13 -20.42 12.05 53.87
CA SER A 13 -19.05 12.53 54.13
C SER A 13 -17.99 11.46 53.98
N LEU A 14 -18.28 10.19 54.35
CA LEU A 14 -17.37 9.06 54.08
C LEU A 14 -17.25 8.73 52.59
N GLY A 15 -18.36 8.82 51.84
CA GLY A 15 -18.35 8.55 50.39
C GLY A 15 -17.54 9.57 49.59
N ILE A 16 -17.58 10.83 50.00
CA ILE A 16 -16.80 11.90 49.37
C ILE A 16 -15.30 11.76 49.69
N TRP A 17 -14.95 11.33 50.89
CA TRP A 17 -13.54 11.14 51.29
C TRP A 17 -12.91 9.91 50.59
N VAL A 18 -13.64 8.83 50.40
CA VAL A 18 -13.15 7.68 49.66
C VAL A 18 -13.02 7.98 48.16
N GLY A 19 -13.93 8.79 47.60
CA GLY A 19 -13.86 9.23 46.22
C GLY A 19 -12.66 10.14 45.92
N THR A 20 -12.33 11.06 46.84
CA THR A 20 -11.17 11.95 46.68
C THR A 20 -9.83 11.23 46.89
N LEU A 21 -9.76 10.22 47.76
CA LEU A 21 -8.56 9.40 47.93
C LEU A 21 -8.24 8.54 46.70
N VAL A 22 -9.28 8.03 46.01
CA VAL A 22 -9.08 7.22 44.78
C VAL A 22 -8.61 8.09 43.59
N VAL A 23 -9.06 9.35 43.51
CA VAL A 23 -8.63 10.27 42.44
C VAL A 23 -7.20 10.78 42.64
N SER A 24 -6.74 10.96 43.88
CA SER A 24 -5.35 11.37 44.12
C SER A 24 -4.33 10.24 43.98
N ALA A 25 -4.74 8.98 44.20
CA ALA A 25 -3.86 7.83 44.04
C ALA A 25 -3.46 7.54 42.59
N GLN A 26 -4.29 7.86 41.61
CA GLN A 26 -3.96 7.65 40.19
C GLN A 26 -2.80 8.49 39.67
N GLY A 27 -2.50 9.62 40.31
CA GLY A 27 -1.36 10.48 39.97
C GLY A 27 0.00 9.97 40.45
N GLU A 28 0.01 9.24 41.58
CA GLU A 28 1.25 8.80 42.23
C GLU A 28 1.94 7.59 41.62
N PHE A 29 1.25 6.85 40.74
CA PHE A 29 1.82 5.70 40.03
C PHE A 29 2.55 6.04 38.73
N LYS A 30 2.61 7.30 38.34
CA LYS A 30 3.34 7.73 37.15
C LYS A 30 4.81 7.93 37.45
N ALA A 31 5.66 7.08 36.92
CA ALA A 31 7.11 7.19 37.07
C ALA A 31 7.71 8.39 36.34
N LEU A 32 7.06 8.85 35.26
CA LEU A 32 7.50 10.02 34.47
C LEU A 32 6.53 11.18 34.64
N PRO A 33 7.01 12.37 35.06
CA PRO A 33 6.15 13.56 35.24
C PRO A 33 5.83 14.30 33.94
N TRP A 34 6.42 13.88 32.82
CA TRP A 34 6.26 14.50 31.51
C TRP A 34 5.63 13.53 30.48
N ARG A 35 5.39 13.99 29.26
CA ARG A 35 4.65 13.25 28.21
C ARG A 35 5.20 11.86 27.93
N GLN A 36 4.69 10.86 28.61
CA GLN A 36 5.12 9.46 28.51
C GLN A 36 4.77 8.82 27.17
N SER A 37 3.62 9.23 26.59
CA SER A 37 3.06 8.65 25.36
C SER A 37 3.95 8.85 24.12
N THR A 38 4.85 9.82 24.15
CA THR A 38 5.74 10.14 23.01
C THR A 38 7.18 9.70 23.23
N ALA A 39 7.58 9.33 24.44
CA ALA A 39 8.97 9.03 24.77
C ALA A 39 9.53 7.86 23.93
N TYR A 40 8.77 6.78 23.85
CA TYR A 40 9.19 5.61 23.08
C TYR A 40 9.18 5.87 21.57
N ASN A 41 8.15 6.56 21.06
CA ASN A 41 8.11 6.94 19.65
C ASN A 41 9.31 7.86 19.29
N SER A 42 9.63 8.84 20.13
CA SER A 42 10.81 9.71 19.93
C SER A 42 12.13 8.93 19.93
N TYR A 43 12.21 7.87 20.74
CA TYR A 43 13.35 6.97 20.74
C TYR A 43 13.48 6.22 19.41
N LEU A 44 12.38 5.64 18.92
CA LEU A 44 12.36 4.92 17.63
C LEU A 44 12.65 5.86 16.45
N MET A 45 12.08 7.07 16.46
CA MET A 45 12.28 8.04 15.39
C MET A 45 13.74 8.47 15.20
N ARG A 46 14.58 8.46 16.24
CA ARG A 46 16.02 8.70 16.08
C ARG A 46 16.71 7.66 15.21
N ASP A 47 16.29 6.41 15.30
CA ASP A 47 16.84 5.35 14.47
C ASP A 47 16.33 5.44 13.02
N VAL A 48 15.05 5.77 12.86
CA VAL A 48 14.43 6.03 11.55
C VAL A 48 15.17 7.17 10.84
N HIS A 49 15.36 8.32 11.48
CA HIS A 49 16.06 9.45 10.89
C HIS A 49 17.50 9.12 10.49
N ARG A 50 18.20 8.32 11.31
CA ARG A 50 19.55 7.88 10.98
C ARG A 50 19.57 7.03 9.72
N GLN A 51 18.70 6.03 9.60
CA GLN A 51 18.61 5.14 8.44
C GLN A 51 18.31 5.92 7.16
N PHE A 52 17.40 6.88 7.22
CA PHE A 52 17.04 7.69 6.06
C PHE A 52 18.09 8.78 5.75
N ALA A 53 18.82 9.30 6.74
CA ALA A 53 19.97 10.17 6.49
C ALA A 53 21.08 9.44 5.73
N ASP A 54 21.40 8.20 6.09
CA ASP A 54 22.38 7.35 5.39
C ASP A 54 21.93 7.11 3.94
N ARG A 55 20.67 6.80 3.72
CA ARG A 55 20.09 6.68 2.36
C ARG A 55 20.21 8.00 1.58
N GLN A 56 19.88 9.13 2.21
CA GLN A 56 19.93 10.46 1.58
C GLN A 56 21.36 10.78 1.12
N PHE A 57 22.37 10.48 1.93
CA PHE A 57 23.75 10.64 1.56
C PHE A 57 24.15 9.75 0.36
N ALA A 58 23.71 8.49 0.37
CA ALA A 58 23.99 7.53 -0.70
C ALA A 58 23.41 7.99 -2.06
N ILE A 59 22.14 8.45 -2.09
CA ILE A 59 21.53 8.91 -3.33
C ILE A 59 22.13 10.22 -3.83
N GLN A 60 22.47 11.16 -2.94
CA GLN A 60 23.13 12.39 -3.34
C GLN A 60 24.48 12.11 -4.02
N LYS A 61 25.25 11.16 -3.49
CA LYS A 61 26.49 10.70 -4.12
C LYS A 61 26.24 10.05 -5.48
N ALA A 62 25.17 9.28 -5.60
CA ALA A 62 24.80 8.62 -6.85
C ALA A 62 24.43 9.61 -7.96
N PHE A 63 23.82 10.74 -7.64
CA PHE A 63 23.47 11.81 -8.60
C PHE A 63 24.68 12.49 -9.25
N ALA A 64 25.89 12.29 -8.74
CA ALA A 64 27.10 12.89 -9.32
C ALA A 64 27.39 12.39 -10.76
N SER A 65 26.91 11.21 -11.15
CA SER A 65 27.11 10.67 -12.50
C SER A 65 26.05 9.64 -12.90
N PRO A 66 25.79 9.44 -14.20
CA PRO A 66 24.92 8.37 -14.71
C PRO A 66 25.31 6.98 -14.23
N ALA A 67 26.59 6.66 -14.25
CA ALA A 67 27.11 5.37 -13.78
C ALA A 67 26.89 5.19 -12.27
N GLY A 68 27.05 6.27 -11.49
CA GLY A 68 26.74 6.28 -10.05
C GLY A 68 25.28 5.97 -9.79
N MET A 69 24.38 6.58 -10.56
CA MET A 69 22.95 6.37 -10.43
C MET A 69 22.54 4.96 -10.86
N GLN A 70 23.08 4.45 -11.96
CA GLN A 70 22.83 3.08 -12.38
C GLN A 70 23.24 2.08 -11.29
N LYS A 71 24.43 2.22 -10.73
CA LYS A 71 24.93 1.37 -9.64
C LYS A 71 24.02 1.46 -8.39
N TYR A 72 23.55 2.66 -8.06
CA TYR A 72 22.62 2.86 -6.94
C TYR A 72 21.32 2.10 -7.17
N LEU A 73 20.71 2.20 -8.35
CA LEU A 73 19.46 1.53 -8.70
C LEU A 73 19.62 0.00 -8.75
N GLU A 74 20.73 -0.50 -9.26
CA GLU A 74 21.04 -1.92 -9.21
C GLU A 74 21.13 -2.41 -7.76
N GLY A 75 21.83 -1.69 -6.89
CA GLY A 75 21.88 -1.97 -5.46
C GLY A 75 20.52 -1.91 -4.78
N CYS A 76 19.64 -0.95 -5.15
CA CYS A 76 18.27 -0.90 -4.65
C CYS A 76 17.47 -2.15 -5.07
N ARG A 77 17.56 -2.57 -6.33
CA ARG A 77 16.88 -3.79 -6.80
C ARG A 77 17.32 -5.05 -6.08
N GLU A 78 18.62 -5.19 -5.83
CA GLU A 78 19.16 -6.35 -5.10
C GLU A 78 18.69 -6.37 -3.63
N ARG A 79 18.76 -5.25 -2.92
CA ARG A 79 18.25 -5.15 -1.55
C ARG A 79 16.75 -5.37 -1.49
N TYR A 80 16.01 -4.82 -2.47
CA TYR A 80 14.57 -5.00 -2.55
C TYR A 80 14.19 -6.48 -2.78
N LYS A 81 14.87 -7.19 -3.68
CA LYS A 81 14.67 -8.64 -3.87
C LYS A 81 14.92 -9.42 -2.58
N GLN A 82 15.93 -9.03 -1.80
CA GLN A 82 16.23 -9.70 -0.53
C GLN A 82 15.11 -9.55 0.49
N ILE A 83 14.55 -8.35 0.66
CA ILE A 83 13.50 -8.09 1.66
C ILE A 83 12.11 -8.54 1.22
N VAL A 84 11.82 -8.52 -0.07
CA VAL A 84 10.55 -9.07 -0.61
C VAL A 84 10.54 -10.59 -0.53
N GLY A 85 11.70 -11.19 -0.52
CA GLY A 85 11.91 -12.61 -0.34
C GLY A 85 11.87 -13.42 -1.65
N THR A 86 12.05 -14.71 -1.49
CA THR A 86 12.07 -15.66 -2.61
C THR A 86 10.65 -16.01 -3.03
N PHE A 87 10.37 -15.91 -4.30
CA PHE A 87 9.11 -16.36 -4.86
C PHE A 87 9.18 -17.86 -5.24
N PRO A 88 8.07 -18.58 -5.12
CA PRO A 88 8.03 -19.98 -5.51
C PRO A 88 8.18 -20.14 -7.03
N GLU A 89 8.48 -21.35 -7.47
CA GLU A 89 8.38 -21.70 -8.89
C GLU A 89 6.96 -21.43 -9.41
N LYS A 90 6.89 -20.98 -10.66
CA LYS A 90 5.63 -20.70 -11.33
C LYS A 90 4.90 -21.99 -11.67
N GLY A 91 3.87 -22.32 -10.93
CA GLY A 91 2.92 -23.36 -11.29
C GLY A 91 1.95 -22.92 -12.39
N SER A 92 1.08 -23.83 -12.84
CA SER A 92 -0.03 -23.50 -13.74
C SER A 92 -0.92 -22.41 -13.13
N LEU A 93 -1.40 -21.50 -13.97
CA LEU A 93 -2.38 -20.49 -13.56
C LEU A 93 -3.79 -21.09 -13.36
N ASN A 94 -4.10 -22.23 -13.99
CA ASN A 94 -5.44 -22.83 -13.99
C ASN A 94 -6.56 -21.80 -14.20
N ALA A 95 -6.28 -20.80 -15.07
CA ALA A 95 -7.14 -19.65 -15.26
C ALA A 95 -8.45 -20.02 -15.94
N GLN A 96 -9.54 -19.48 -15.41
CA GLN A 96 -10.90 -19.73 -15.87
C GLN A 96 -11.66 -18.42 -16.05
N VAL A 97 -12.38 -18.30 -17.16
CA VAL A 97 -13.40 -17.27 -17.35
C VAL A 97 -14.73 -17.85 -16.86
N VAL A 98 -15.17 -17.42 -15.70
CA VAL A 98 -16.38 -17.94 -15.03
C VAL A 98 -17.64 -17.16 -15.35
N GLY A 99 -17.56 -16.10 -16.13
CA GLY A 99 -18.70 -15.31 -16.57
C GLY A 99 -18.27 -14.12 -17.41
N LYS A 100 -19.26 -13.55 -18.14
CA LYS A 100 -19.10 -12.32 -18.93
C LYS A 100 -20.23 -11.35 -18.69
N VAL A 101 -19.91 -10.07 -18.75
CA VAL A 101 -20.89 -8.97 -18.67
C VAL A 101 -20.64 -8.02 -19.83
N GLN A 102 -21.71 -7.63 -20.53
CA GLN A 102 -21.64 -6.72 -21.66
C GLN A 102 -21.67 -5.27 -21.18
N GLY A 103 -20.79 -4.43 -21.68
CA GLY A 103 -20.80 -2.97 -21.56
C GLY A 103 -20.96 -2.30 -22.91
N THR A 104 -20.90 -0.98 -22.94
CA THR A 104 -20.94 -0.20 -24.18
C THR A 104 -19.54 0.00 -24.74
N GLY A 105 -19.22 -0.69 -25.84
CA GLY A 105 -17.89 -0.66 -26.46
C GLY A 105 -16.83 -1.55 -25.78
N TYR A 106 -17.20 -2.32 -24.77
CA TYR A 106 -16.36 -3.29 -24.10
C TYR A 106 -17.18 -4.42 -23.50
N HIS A 107 -16.53 -5.51 -23.11
CA HIS A 107 -17.12 -6.53 -22.25
C HIS A 107 -16.18 -6.80 -21.06
N ILE A 108 -16.73 -7.38 -19.99
CA ILE A 108 -15.99 -7.76 -18.78
C ILE A 108 -15.98 -9.28 -18.69
N GLU A 109 -14.79 -9.87 -18.61
CA GLU A 109 -14.60 -11.29 -18.27
C GLU A 109 -14.33 -11.40 -16.76
N LYS A 110 -15.10 -12.24 -16.05
CA LYS A 110 -14.86 -12.59 -14.65
C LYS A 110 -13.86 -13.73 -14.62
N ILE A 111 -12.71 -13.48 -13.99
CA ILE A 111 -11.56 -14.38 -14.03
C ILE A 111 -11.27 -14.93 -12.64
N ILE A 112 -10.94 -16.21 -12.56
CA ILE A 112 -10.29 -16.84 -11.41
C ILE A 112 -9.01 -17.50 -11.91
N PHE A 113 -7.90 -17.29 -11.23
CA PHE A 113 -6.65 -17.98 -11.52
C PHE A 113 -5.90 -18.34 -10.23
N GLU A 114 -4.96 -19.27 -10.30
CA GLU A 114 -4.08 -19.63 -9.19
C GLU A 114 -2.76 -18.88 -9.27
N SER A 115 -2.45 -18.10 -8.22
CA SER A 115 -1.13 -17.48 -8.08
C SER A 115 -0.08 -18.44 -7.51
N LYS A 116 -0.53 -19.39 -6.70
CA LYS A 116 0.16 -20.58 -6.18
C LYS A 116 -0.83 -21.73 -6.16
N PRO A 117 -0.40 -23.01 -6.10
CA PRO A 117 -1.34 -24.10 -5.97
C PRO A 117 -2.31 -23.91 -4.80
N GLY A 118 -3.61 -23.93 -5.09
CA GLY A 118 -4.69 -23.74 -4.12
C GLY A 118 -4.88 -22.28 -3.64
N ARG A 119 -4.14 -21.31 -4.16
CA ARG A 119 -4.30 -19.89 -3.83
C ARG A 119 -4.93 -19.15 -5.00
N TYR A 120 -6.21 -18.88 -4.86
CA TYR A 120 -7.03 -18.27 -5.90
C TYR A 120 -6.98 -16.74 -5.86
N VAL A 121 -6.95 -16.16 -7.05
CA VAL A 121 -7.04 -14.72 -7.29
C VAL A 121 -8.24 -14.48 -8.20
N THR A 122 -9.09 -13.56 -7.80
CA THR A 122 -10.26 -13.12 -8.58
C THR A 122 -9.97 -11.79 -9.26
N ALA A 123 -10.44 -11.64 -10.49
CA ALA A 123 -10.21 -10.44 -11.28
C ALA A 123 -11.36 -10.18 -12.27
N HIS A 124 -11.45 -8.94 -12.73
CA HIS A 124 -12.28 -8.53 -13.86
C HIS A 124 -11.38 -8.06 -14.99
N LEU A 125 -11.48 -8.69 -16.16
CA LEU A 125 -10.80 -8.22 -17.35
C LEU A 125 -11.79 -7.47 -18.25
N TYR A 126 -11.59 -6.18 -18.36
CA TYR A 126 -12.31 -5.29 -19.27
C TYR A 126 -11.62 -5.35 -20.63
N MET A 127 -12.31 -5.86 -21.62
CA MET A 127 -11.79 -6.01 -22.98
C MET A 127 -12.50 -5.07 -23.94
N PRO A 128 -11.75 -4.30 -24.75
CA PRO A 128 -12.32 -3.52 -25.86
C PRO A 128 -13.06 -4.42 -26.86
N GLU A 129 -14.10 -3.90 -27.46
CA GLU A 129 -14.80 -4.56 -28.56
C GLU A 129 -14.26 -4.14 -29.94
N ASN A 130 -14.62 -4.94 -30.95
CA ASN A 130 -14.32 -4.67 -32.37
C ASN A 130 -12.82 -4.45 -32.67
N THR A 131 -11.93 -5.10 -31.91
CA THR A 131 -10.49 -5.05 -32.16
C THR A 131 -10.07 -6.10 -33.17
N THR A 132 -9.26 -5.69 -34.15
CA THR A 132 -8.72 -6.57 -35.21
C THR A 132 -7.25 -6.96 -34.97
N VAL A 133 -6.62 -6.34 -33.99
CA VAL A 133 -5.22 -6.54 -33.61
C VAL A 133 -5.10 -6.64 -32.08
N PRO A 134 -4.03 -7.26 -31.55
CA PRO A 134 -3.79 -7.27 -30.12
C PRO A 134 -3.75 -5.85 -29.52
N VAL A 135 -4.43 -5.67 -28.40
CA VAL A 135 -4.59 -4.36 -27.74
C VAL A 135 -3.57 -4.17 -26.61
N PRO A 136 -3.20 -2.92 -26.28
CA PRO A 136 -2.46 -2.64 -25.06
C PRO A 136 -3.27 -3.05 -23.84
N ALA A 137 -2.59 -3.44 -22.77
CA ALA A 137 -3.26 -3.80 -21.53
C ALA A 137 -2.61 -3.16 -20.31
N THR A 138 -3.39 -3.01 -19.26
CA THR A 138 -2.89 -2.53 -17.97
C THR A 138 -3.48 -3.33 -16.82
N LEU A 139 -2.68 -3.48 -15.74
CA LEU A 139 -3.19 -3.92 -14.44
C LEU A 139 -3.72 -2.69 -13.69
N GLU A 140 -4.93 -2.76 -13.19
CA GLU A 140 -5.43 -1.87 -12.15
C GLU A 140 -5.26 -2.56 -10.80
N LEU A 141 -4.44 -2.00 -9.93
CA LEU A 141 -4.23 -2.46 -8.57
C LEU A 141 -5.17 -1.68 -7.66
N CYS A 142 -6.06 -2.41 -6.95
CA CYS A 142 -7.14 -1.80 -6.19
C CYS A 142 -6.62 -1.04 -4.97
N GLY A 143 -7.16 0.16 -4.75
CA GLY A 143 -7.03 0.86 -3.47
C GLY A 143 -7.79 0.17 -2.35
N HIS A 144 -7.60 0.64 -1.11
CA HIS A 144 -8.24 0.03 0.05
C HIS A 144 -9.76 0.22 0.03
N GLY A 145 -10.47 -0.87 -0.17
CA GLY A 145 -11.91 -0.92 -0.12
C GLY A 145 -12.39 -2.36 0.04
N LEU A 146 -13.37 -2.61 0.92
CA LEU A 146 -13.91 -3.96 1.12
C LEU A 146 -14.42 -4.60 -0.17
N ASN A 147 -14.86 -3.79 -1.12
CA ASN A 147 -15.40 -4.26 -2.39
C ASN A 147 -14.33 -4.69 -3.42
N GLY A 148 -13.04 -4.49 -3.14
CA GLY A 148 -11.95 -4.87 -4.06
C GLY A 148 -12.13 -4.31 -5.46
N LYS A 149 -12.11 -5.19 -6.49
CA LYS A 149 -12.40 -4.85 -7.89
C LYS A 149 -13.80 -4.27 -8.12
N GLY A 150 -14.67 -4.38 -7.09
CA GLY A 150 -16.02 -3.85 -7.09
C GLY A 150 -16.93 -4.39 -8.19
N PRO A 151 -18.14 -3.84 -8.31
CA PRO A 151 -19.00 -4.16 -9.43
C PRO A 151 -18.48 -3.63 -10.76
N SER A 152 -17.77 -2.48 -10.75
CA SER A 152 -17.14 -1.87 -11.93
C SER A 152 -16.11 -0.79 -11.53
N SER A 153 -15.03 -0.70 -12.30
CA SER A 153 -14.08 0.41 -12.23
C SER A 153 -14.36 1.42 -13.35
N HIS A 154 -14.58 2.68 -12.99
CA HIS A 154 -14.79 3.75 -13.97
C HIS A 154 -13.55 3.97 -14.86
N ALA A 155 -12.35 3.88 -14.29
CA ALA A 155 -11.12 4.01 -15.05
C ALA A 155 -10.97 2.85 -16.05
N ALA A 156 -11.24 1.62 -15.61
CA ALA A 156 -11.20 0.44 -16.49
C ALA A 156 -12.24 0.53 -17.61
N MET A 157 -13.46 0.96 -17.32
CA MET A 157 -14.49 1.16 -18.35
C MET A 157 -14.05 2.20 -19.38
N LEU A 158 -13.54 3.34 -18.93
CA LEU A 158 -13.05 4.40 -19.82
C LEU A 158 -11.90 3.91 -20.71
N MET A 159 -10.91 3.23 -20.13
CA MET A 159 -9.78 2.70 -20.88
C MET A 159 -10.22 1.64 -21.89
N ALA A 160 -11.07 0.70 -21.49
CA ALA A 160 -11.56 -0.34 -22.38
C ALA A 160 -12.39 0.21 -23.55
N SER A 161 -13.24 1.21 -23.30
CA SER A 161 -13.99 1.91 -24.37
C SER A 161 -13.07 2.67 -25.33
N ASN A 162 -11.81 2.93 -24.96
CA ASN A 162 -10.79 3.58 -25.77
C ASN A 162 -9.68 2.63 -26.25
N GLY A 163 -9.94 1.33 -26.27
CA GLY A 163 -9.04 0.37 -26.91
C GLY A 163 -7.91 -0.18 -26.02
N ILE A 164 -7.96 0.02 -24.69
CA ILE A 164 -6.96 -0.48 -23.74
C ILE A 164 -7.62 -1.52 -22.81
N ALA A 165 -7.19 -2.76 -22.84
CA ALA A 165 -7.66 -3.78 -21.91
C ALA A 165 -7.22 -3.47 -20.48
N VAL A 166 -8.06 -3.78 -19.49
CA VAL A 166 -7.74 -3.55 -18.07
C VAL A 166 -8.07 -4.77 -17.24
N LEU A 167 -7.07 -5.34 -16.58
CA LEU A 167 -7.27 -6.39 -15.59
C LEU A 167 -7.28 -5.78 -14.19
N VAL A 168 -8.45 -5.76 -13.56
CA VAL A 168 -8.66 -5.28 -12.19
C VAL A 168 -8.60 -6.48 -11.26
N VAL A 169 -7.65 -6.48 -10.33
CA VAL A 169 -7.34 -7.64 -9.47
C VAL A 169 -7.79 -7.37 -8.04
N ASP A 170 -8.47 -8.34 -7.41
CA ASP A 170 -8.73 -8.27 -5.96
C ASP A 170 -7.44 -8.49 -5.16
N PRO A 171 -7.02 -7.56 -4.32
CA PRO A 171 -5.97 -7.82 -3.34
C PRO A 171 -6.42 -8.85 -2.29
N ILE A 172 -5.48 -9.47 -1.59
CA ILE A 172 -5.78 -10.28 -0.42
C ILE A 172 -6.51 -9.41 0.62
N GLY A 173 -7.61 -9.89 1.17
CA GLY A 173 -8.38 -9.15 2.17
C GLY A 173 -9.36 -8.12 1.59
N GLN A 174 -9.64 -8.18 0.28
CA GLN A 174 -10.62 -7.32 -0.39
C GLN A 174 -11.46 -8.10 -1.41
N GLY A 175 -12.65 -7.59 -1.72
CA GLY A 175 -13.55 -8.18 -2.72
C GLY A 175 -13.93 -9.62 -2.38
N GLU A 176 -13.75 -10.51 -3.34
CA GLU A 176 -14.00 -11.94 -3.16
C GLU A 176 -12.85 -12.67 -2.43
N ARG A 177 -11.84 -11.92 -1.94
CA ARG A 177 -10.66 -12.45 -1.25
C ARG A 177 -10.58 -11.98 0.22
N LEU A 178 -11.71 -11.62 0.85
CA LEU A 178 -11.82 -11.39 2.29
C LEU A 178 -11.41 -12.66 3.05
N GLN A 179 -10.58 -12.53 4.08
CA GLN A 179 -10.02 -13.63 4.87
C GLN A 179 -10.59 -13.67 6.29
N ILE A 180 -10.98 -12.51 6.84
CA ILE A 180 -11.48 -12.39 8.21
C ILE A 180 -12.98 -12.12 8.14
N ILE A 181 -13.73 -13.21 8.02
CA ILE A 181 -15.18 -13.20 7.82
C ILE A 181 -15.90 -14.02 8.90
N ASP A 182 -17.16 -13.73 9.15
CA ASP A 182 -18.04 -14.56 9.97
C ASP A 182 -18.56 -15.78 9.19
N ARG A 183 -19.44 -16.55 9.83
CA ARG A 183 -20.04 -17.76 9.22
C ARG A 183 -20.96 -17.44 8.03
N GLU A 184 -21.49 -16.24 7.97
CA GLU A 184 -22.34 -15.72 6.91
C GLU A 184 -21.53 -15.06 5.78
N GLY A 185 -20.19 -15.04 5.86
CA GLY A 185 -19.29 -14.44 4.87
C GLY A 185 -19.16 -12.93 4.97
N LYS A 186 -19.62 -12.31 6.06
CA LYS A 186 -19.48 -10.86 6.29
C LYS A 186 -18.14 -10.53 6.91
N PRO A 187 -17.51 -9.41 6.52
CA PRO A 187 -16.25 -9.01 7.11
C PRO A 187 -16.38 -8.73 8.62
N LEU A 188 -15.50 -9.30 9.40
CA LEU A 188 -15.36 -9.03 10.84
C LEU A 188 -14.48 -7.81 11.11
N THR A 189 -13.78 -7.30 10.10
CA THR A 189 -12.99 -6.09 10.18
C THR A 189 -13.82 -4.88 9.72
N ARG A 190 -13.53 -3.70 10.27
CA ARG A 190 -14.22 -2.47 9.87
C ARG A 190 -13.80 -1.93 8.49
N GLY A 191 -12.79 -2.53 7.85
CA GLY A 191 -12.30 -2.10 6.54
C GLY A 191 -11.06 -2.88 6.11
N ALA A 192 -10.71 -2.77 4.83
CA ALA A 192 -9.58 -3.46 4.23
C ALA A 192 -8.25 -3.15 4.93
N THR A 193 -8.01 -1.91 5.34
CA THR A 193 -6.79 -1.50 6.05
C THR A 193 -6.59 -2.24 7.38
N THR A 194 -7.69 -2.46 8.13
CA THR A 194 -7.65 -3.25 9.36
C THR A 194 -7.36 -4.71 9.07
N GLU A 195 -7.98 -5.27 8.04
CA GLU A 195 -7.74 -6.66 7.62
C GLU A 195 -6.29 -6.84 7.18
N HIS A 196 -5.76 -5.96 6.34
CA HIS A 196 -4.36 -5.97 5.90
C HIS A 196 -3.38 -5.90 7.07
N THR A 197 -3.66 -5.08 8.07
CA THR A 197 -2.80 -4.98 9.26
C THR A 197 -2.78 -6.27 10.06
N LEU A 198 -3.93 -6.91 10.27
CA LEU A 198 -4.04 -8.18 10.98
C LEU A 198 -3.38 -9.33 10.20
N LEU A 199 -3.62 -9.41 8.89
CA LEU A 199 -3.01 -10.43 8.03
C LEU A 199 -1.49 -10.27 7.97
N ASN A 200 -0.98 -9.02 7.86
CA ASN A 200 0.45 -8.77 7.80
C ASN A 200 1.17 -9.20 9.08
N ALA A 201 0.53 -9.08 10.25
CA ALA A 201 1.09 -9.59 11.50
C ALA A 201 1.36 -11.10 11.41
N GLY A 202 0.42 -11.88 10.82
CA GLY A 202 0.61 -13.31 10.56
C GLY A 202 1.73 -13.58 9.54
N PHE A 203 1.78 -12.83 8.45
CA PHE A 203 2.84 -12.98 7.44
C PHE A 203 4.22 -12.65 8.01
N ASN A 204 4.34 -11.65 8.87
CA ASN A 204 5.61 -11.32 9.52
C ASN A 204 6.14 -12.45 10.40
N LEU A 205 5.27 -13.21 11.09
CA LEU A 205 5.65 -14.41 11.83
C LEU A 205 6.20 -15.53 10.92
N LEU A 206 5.80 -15.54 9.66
CA LEU A 206 6.27 -16.48 8.65
C LEU A 206 7.50 -15.96 7.87
N GLY A 207 8.09 -14.83 8.27
CA GLY A 207 9.26 -14.26 7.62
C GLY A 207 8.98 -13.60 6.26
N THR A 208 7.72 -13.22 6.00
CA THR A 208 7.29 -12.53 4.76
C THR A 208 6.40 -11.33 5.12
N SER A 209 5.75 -10.73 4.14
CA SER A 209 4.81 -9.63 4.34
C SER A 209 3.60 -9.75 3.42
N LEU A 210 2.50 -9.07 3.76
CA LEU A 210 1.35 -8.97 2.89
C LEU A 210 1.73 -8.31 1.56
N ALA A 211 2.55 -7.26 1.58
CA ALA A 211 3.04 -6.59 0.38
C ALA A 211 3.80 -7.54 -0.57
N ALA A 212 4.62 -8.45 -0.02
CA ALA A 212 5.32 -9.47 -0.80
C ALA A 212 4.33 -10.49 -1.43
N GLN A 213 3.26 -10.82 -0.70
CA GLN A 213 2.23 -11.71 -1.22
C GLN A 213 1.41 -11.05 -2.33
N GLU A 214 1.07 -9.77 -2.18
CA GLU A 214 0.38 -8.98 -3.22
C GLU A 214 1.28 -8.76 -4.44
N TYR A 215 2.58 -8.51 -4.23
CA TYR A 215 3.55 -8.46 -5.33
C TYR A 215 3.49 -9.74 -6.18
N TRP A 216 3.50 -10.90 -5.52
CA TRP A 216 3.44 -12.18 -6.22
C TRP A 216 2.12 -12.38 -6.98
N ASP A 217 0.98 -12.03 -6.38
CA ASP A 217 -0.33 -12.14 -7.04
C ASP A 217 -0.40 -11.23 -8.28
N ASN A 218 0.11 -10.00 -8.19
CA ASN A 218 0.18 -9.05 -9.30
C ASN A 218 1.12 -9.56 -10.42
N HIS A 219 2.24 -10.20 -10.05
CA HIS A 219 3.14 -10.84 -11.01
C HIS A 219 2.45 -11.97 -11.77
N ARG A 220 1.65 -12.79 -11.08
CA ARG A 220 0.87 -13.86 -11.70
C ARG A 220 -0.32 -13.34 -12.52
N ALA A 221 -0.92 -12.23 -12.11
CA ALA A 221 -1.95 -11.54 -12.89
C ALA A 221 -1.37 -11.04 -14.24
N LEU A 222 -0.15 -10.52 -14.23
CA LEU A 222 0.54 -10.16 -15.47
C LEU A 222 0.90 -11.39 -16.30
N ASP A 223 1.31 -12.51 -15.67
CA ASP A 223 1.50 -13.77 -16.40
C ASP A 223 0.20 -14.17 -17.13
N TYR A 224 -0.98 -14.03 -16.47
CA TYR A 224 -2.27 -14.31 -17.11
C TYR A 224 -2.51 -13.42 -18.34
N LEU A 225 -2.31 -12.12 -18.25
CA LEU A 225 -2.46 -11.22 -19.40
C LEU A 225 -1.57 -11.65 -20.57
N LEU A 226 -0.35 -12.04 -20.29
CA LEU A 226 0.62 -12.46 -21.31
C LEU A 226 0.36 -13.84 -21.92
N THR A 227 -0.57 -14.63 -21.39
CA THR A 227 -1.05 -15.85 -22.04
C THR A 227 -2.06 -15.57 -23.15
N ARG A 228 -2.63 -14.37 -23.18
CA ARG A 228 -3.69 -13.99 -24.11
C ARG A 228 -3.12 -13.54 -25.45
N LYS A 229 -3.71 -14.05 -26.54
CA LYS A 229 -3.31 -13.67 -27.90
C LYS A 229 -3.88 -12.34 -28.36
N ASP A 230 -4.90 -11.84 -27.68
CA ASP A 230 -5.57 -10.56 -27.95
C ASP A 230 -4.95 -9.38 -27.16
N ILE A 231 -3.88 -9.63 -26.40
CA ILE A 231 -3.10 -8.62 -25.69
C ILE A 231 -1.71 -8.46 -26.33
N ASP A 232 -1.28 -7.22 -26.48
CA ASP A 232 0.06 -6.87 -26.96
C ASP A 232 1.06 -6.86 -25.79
N PRO A 233 2.01 -7.82 -25.73
CA PRO A 233 2.95 -7.93 -24.61
C PRO A 233 3.95 -6.77 -24.54
N GLU A 234 4.13 -5.99 -25.60
CA GLU A 234 5.04 -4.85 -25.63
C GLU A 234 4.35 -3.55 -25.16
N ARG A 235 3.04 -3.57 -24.92
CA ARG A 235 2.27 -2.41 -24.48
C ARG A 235 1.52 -2.68 -23.17
N ILE A 236 2.29 -3.02 -22.11
CA ILE A 236 1.77 -3.34 -20.77
C ILE A 236 1.96 -2.18 -19.81
N GLY A 237 0.88 -1.75 -19.19
CA GLY A 237 0.87 -0.74 -18.12
C GLY A 237 0.48 -1.30 -16.75
N VAL A 238 0.74 -0.53 -15.70
CA VAL A 238 0.25 -0.78 -14.34
C VAL A 238 -0.13 0.54 -13.69
N TYR A 239 -1.28 0.60 -13.03
CA TYR A 239 -1.66 1.78 -12.25
C TYR A 239 -2.45 1.40 -11.01
N GLY A 240 -2.48 2.33 -10.06
CA GLY A 240 -3.29 2.19 -8.86
C GLY A 240 -3.36 3.46 -8.04
N SER A 241 -4.39 3.57 -7.22
CA SER A 241 -4.61 4.72 -6.34
C SER A 241 -4.63 4.28 -4.88
N SER A 242 -4.11 5.13 -3.99
CA SER A 242 -4.07 4.87 -2.54
C SER A 242 -3.34 3.55 -2.23
N GLY A 243 -3.98 2.54 -1.63
CA GLY A 243 -3.40 1.20 -1.46
C GLY A 243 -2.96 0.55 -2.77
N GLY A 244 -3.68 0.80 -3.87
CA GLY A 244 -3.26 0.39 -5.21
C GLY A 244 -2.03 1.14 -5.72
N GLY A 245 -1.88 2.40 -5.32
CA GLY A 245 -0.65 3.18 -5.56
C GLY A 245 0.55 2.57 -4.83
N THR A 246 0.36 2.09 -3.61
CA THR A 246 1.38 1.32 -2.85
C THR A 246 1.80 0.08 -3.61
N GLN A 247 0.82 -0.75 -3.99
CA GLN A 247 1.08 -1.97 -4.75
C GLN A 247 1.80 -1.67 -6.07
N THR A 248 1.39 -0.60 -6.77
CA THR A 248 2.05 -0.16 -8.01
C THR A 248 3.51 0.20 -7.75
N ALA A 249 3.80 1.04 -6.74
CA ALA A 249 5.15 1.44 -6.38
C ALA A 249 6.06 0.21 -6.10
N TYR A 250 5.58 -0.71 -5.29
CA TYR A 250 6.32 -1.94 -4.98
C TYR A 250 6.51 -2.86 -6.19
N TYR A 251 5.52 -2.92 -7.08
CA TYR A 251 5.54 -3.88 -8.18
C TYR A 251 6.46 -3.47 -9.33
N ILE A 252 6.42 -2.21 -9.74
CA ILE A 252 7.06 -1.74 -10.98
C ILE A 252 8.59 -1.78 -10.98
N GLY A 253 9.19 -1.76 -9.78
CA GLY A 253 10.65 -1.71 -9.64
C GLY A 253 11.37 -2.98 -10.07
N LEU A 254 10.73 -4.14 -9.94
CA LEU A 254 11.33 -5.45 -10.20
C LEU A 254 10.78 -6.17 -11.44
N ASP A 255 9.64 -5.75 -12.00
CA ASP A 255 9.08 -6.42 -13.18
C ASP A 255 9.36 -5.64 -14.47
N PRO A 256 10.30 -6.13 -15.31
CA PRO A 256 10.70 -5.43 -16.54
C PRO A 256 9.63 -5.48 -17.64
N ARG A 257 8.61 -6.31 -17.51
CA ARG A 257 7.51 -6.42 -18.48
C ARG A 257 6.58 -5.20 -18.45
N VAL A 258 6.53 -4.49 -17.32
CA VAL A 258 5.78 -3.24 -17.20
C VAL A 258 6.50 -2.15 -18.01
N LYS A 259 5.83 -1.57 -18.99
CA LYS A 259 6.40 -0.54 -19.89
C LYS A 259 6.08 0.87 -19.44
N VAL A 260 4.93 1.08 -18.78
CA VAL A 260 4.49 2.38 -18.27
C VAL A 260 3.74 2.17 -16.96
N ALA A 261 3.82 3.13 -16.04
CA ALA A 261 3.06 3.04 -14.81
C ALA A 261 2.49 4.40 -14.37
N ALA A 262 1.44 4.34 -13.52
CA ALA A 262 0.91 5.51 -12.84
C ALA A 262 0.63 5.21 -11.37
N ILE A 263 1.20 6.04 -10.47
CA ILE A 263 0.97 5.98 -9.03
C ILE A 263 0.12 7.18 -8.63
N CYS A 264 -1.04 6.92 -8.01
CA CYS A 264 -1.96 7.97 -7.59
C CYS A 264 -2.13 7.95 -6.07
N SER A 265 -2.12 9.12 -5.44
CA SER A 265 -2.48 9.35 -4.02
C SER A 265 -1.80 8.41 -3.01
N PHE A 266 -0.52 8.15 -3.21
CA PHE A 266 0.29 7.32 -2.28
C PHE A 266 1.67 7.92 -2.01
N PHE A 267 2.19 8.75 -2.88
CA PHE A 267 3.61 9.07 -2.93
C PHE A 267 4.05 10.04 -1.83
N SER A 268 4.51 9.47 -0.71
CA SER A 268 5.13 10.18 0.42
C SER A 268 6.33 9.41 0.92
N THR A 269 7.31 10.08 1.54
CA THR A 269 8.45 9.39 2.15
C THR A 269 8.01 8.65 3.42
N ARG A 270 8.65 7.52 3.70
CA ARG A 270 8.43 6.75 4.93
C ARG A 270 8.78 7.55 6.15
N GLU A 271 9.91 8.23 6.12
CA GLU A 271 10.35 9.10 7.21
C GLU A 271 9.23 10.08 7.58
N ARG A 272 8.70 10.77 6.58
CA ARG A 272 7.63 11.75 6.82
C ARG A 272 6.32 11.10 7.29
N THR A 273 5.93 9.98 6.70
CA THR A 273 4.74 9.24 7.13
C THR A 273 4.86 8.78 8.59
N MET A 274 6.03 8.32 9.02
CA MET A 274 6.27 7.89 10.40
C MET A 274 6.32 9.05 11.38
N GLU A 275 6.95 10.19 11.02
CA GLU A 275 6.94 11.42 11.83
C GLU A 275 5.54 11.90 12.13
N LEU A 276 4.67 11.84 11.15
CA LEU A 276 3.30 12.36 11.23
C LEU A 276 2.30 11.32 11.73
N GLN A 277 2.74 10.10 12.02
CA GLN A 277 1.86 8.98 12.32
C GLN A 277 0.77 8.82 11.25
N GLY A 278 1.16 9.01 9.99
CA GLY A 278 0.29 8.90 8.83
C GLY A 278 -0.16 7.47 8.56
N PRO A 279 -0.98 7.27 7.54
CA PRO A 279 -1.51 5.95 7.18
C PRO A 279 -0.36 4.96 6.94
N SER A 280 -0.48 3.79 7.55
CA SER A 280 0.58 2.79 7.59
C SER A 280 -0.03 1.42 7.79
N ASP A 281 -0.68 0.92 6.72
CA ASP A 281 -1.35 -0.36 6.75
C ASP A 281 -0.38 -1.52 6.51
N GLY A 282 -0.78 -2.73 6.84
CA GLY A 282 0.06 -3.91 6.71
C GLY A 282 0.60 -4.17 5.30
N CYS A 283 -0.14 -3.82 4.25
CA CYS A 283 0.31 -3.93 2.86
C CYS A 283 1.30 -2.83 2.44
N GLN A 284 1.48 -1.79 3.25
CA GLN A 284 2.37 -0.66 2.96
C GLN A 284 3.76 -0.83 3.60
N HIS A 285 4.05 -1.96 4.20
CA HIS A 285 5.31 -2.24 4.86
C HIS A 285 5.92 -3.56 4.38
N ILE A 286 7.17 -3.47 3.93
CA ILE A 286 8.01 -4.64 3.77
C ILE A 286 9.04 -4.61 4.91
N PRO A 287 9.20 -5.68 5.70
CA PRO A 287 10.17 -5.71 6.77
C PRO A 287 11.56 -5.32 6.27
N TYR A 288 12.26 -4.53 7.08
CA TYR A 288 13.63 -4.08 6.84
C TYR A 288 13.84 -2.98 5.78
N GLU A 289 12.81 -2.37 5.20
CA GLU A 289 12.97 -1.27 4.23
C GLU A 289 13.99 -0.22 4.69
N GLY A 290 13.84 0.33 5.90
CA GLY A 290 14.73 1.35 6.43
C GLY A 290 16.16 0.83 6.66
N ARG A 291 16.32 -0.39 7.20
CA ARG A 291 17.62 -1.02 7.41
C ARG A 291 18.38 -1.22 6.09
N GLU A 292 17.66 -1.58 5.06
CA GLU A 292 18.19 -1.76 3.70
C GLU A 292 18.26 -0.43 2.92
N GLN A 293 18.02 0.69 3.59
CA GLN A 293 18.08 2.04 3.00
C GLN A 293 17.21 2.16 1.74
N LEU A 294 16.01 1.60 1.77
CA LEU A 294 15.01 1.72 0.73
C LEU A 294 13.91 2.68 1.19
N GLU A 295 13.56 3.60 0.33
CA GLU A 295 12.51 4.59 0.55
C GLU A 295 11.51 4.55 -0.61
N VAL A 296 10.30 5.05 -0.41
CA VAL A 296 9.25 5.06 -1.44
C VAL A 296 9.74 5.61 -2.79
N PRO A 297 10.51 6.70 -2.85
CA PRO A 297 11.10 7.14 -4.12
C PRO A 297 12.00 6.11 -4.82
N ASP A 298 12.67 5.23 -4.09
CA ASP A 298 13.56 4.24 -4.72
C ASP A 298 12.78 3.20 -5.52
N PHE A 299 11.59 2.81 -5.06
CA PHE A 299 10.71 1.88 -5.81
C PHE A 299 10.31 2.49 -7.15
N ALA A 300 9.97 3.79 -7.18
CA ALA A 300 9.69 4.50 -8.40
C ALA A 300 10.92 4.65 -9.30
N LEU A 301 12.07 5.01 -8.69
CA LEU A 301 13.34 5.15 -9.38
C LEU A 301 13.82 3.87 -10.06
N MET A 302 13.58 2.72 -9.43
CA MET A 302 13.92 1.42 -10.03
C MET A 302 13.19 1.16 -11.34
N MET A 303 12.11 1.87 -11.65
CA MET A 303 11.42 1.78 -12.94
C MET A 303 12.17 2.49 -14.07
N ALA A 304 13.00 3.49 -13.74
CA ALA A 304 13.72 4.25 -14.77
C ALA A 304 14.56 3.35 -15.71
N PRO A 305 14.64 3.65 -17.02
CA PRO A 305 14.15 4.86 -17.71
C PRO A 305 12.70 4.75 -18.25
N ARG A 306 11.93 3.74 -17.85
CA ARG A 306 10.54 3.54 -18.29
C ARG A 306 9.63 4.67 -17.78
N PRO A 307 8.63 5.13 -18.56
CA PRO A 307 7.76 6.22 -18.18
C PRO A 307 6.96 5.92 -16.90
N LEU A 308 6.94 6.89 -16.00
CA LEU A 308 6.18 6.86 -14.76
C LEU A 308 5.44 8.18 -14.57
N LEU A 309 4.13 8.09 -14.34
CA LEU A 309 3.27 9.22 -13.96
C LEU A 309 3.00 9.14 -12.46
N ILE A 310 3.15 10.25 -11.74
CA ILE A 310 2.75 10.37 -10.34
C ILE A 310 1.70 11.45 -10.23
N LEU A 311 0.56 11.07 -9.65
CA LEU A 311 -0.60 11.90 -9.44
C LEU A 311 -0.80 12.08 -7.94
N SER A 312 -0.65 13.31 -7.46
CA SER A 312 -0.92 13.70 -6.06
C SER A 312 -1.81 14.92 -6.04
N GLY A 313 -2.83 14.89 -5.21
CA GLY A 313 -3.68 16.06 -4.97
C GLY A 313 -2.96 17.09 -4.11
N LYS A 314 -3.19 18.39 -4.36
CA LYS A 314 -2.64 19.48 -3.52
C LYS A 314 -3.01 19.34 -2.04
N TYR A 315 -4.12 18.71 -1.76
CA TYR A 315 -4.65 18.44 -0.42
C TYR A 315 -4.92 16.94 -0.25
N ASP A 316 -4.00 16.10 -0.72
CA ASP A 316 -4.12 14.65 -0.56
C ASP A 316 -4.19 14.29 0.93
N PHE A 317 -4.94 13.24 1.29
CA PHE A 317 -5.11 12.85 2.69
C PHE A 317 -3.77 12.44 3.34
N VAL A 318 -2.81 12.00 2.58
CA VAL A 318 -1.44 11.73 3.03
C VAL A 318 -0.79 13.02 3.57
N ASP A 319 -1.17 14.19 3.02
CA ASP A 319 -0.73 15.51 3.46
C ASP A 319 -1.70 16.14 4.48
N LEU A 320 -2.99 15.79 4.46
CA LEU A 320 -4.02 16.37 5.34
C LEU A 320 -3.92 15.91 6.80
N TRP A 321 -3.31 14.77 7.07
CA TRP A 321 -2.99 14.34 8.44
C TRP A 321 -1.93 15.24 9.07
N VAL A 322 -1.24 16.04 8.25
CA VAL A 322 -0.41 17.17 8.67
C VAL A 322 -1.30 18.35 9.00
N ARG A 323 -2.09 18.26 10.07
CA ARG A 323 -2.85 19.42 10.53
C ARG A 323 -1.92 20.60 10.80
N ASN A 324 -1.97 21.60 9.94
CA ASN A 324 -1.78 23.04 10.20
C ASN A 324 -0.38 23.63 10.30
N LYS A 325 0.75 22.98 10.01
CA LYS A 325 1.99 23.76 10.11
C LYS A 325 2.96 23.74 8.94
N ASP A 326 2.88 22.77 8.02
CA ASP A 326 3.91 22.66 7.00
C ASP A 326 3.43 22.25 5.61
N LEU A 327 2.55 23.05 5.00
CA LEU A 327 2.39 23.11 3.54
C LEU A 327 3.75 23.34 2.81
N LEU A 328 4.80 23.71 3.55
CA LEU A 328 6.15 23.92 3.05
C LEU A 328 6.94 22.60 2.83
N ASN A 329 6.52 21.51 3.44
CA ASN A 329 7.22 20.22 3.30
C ASN A 329 6.69 19.34 2.17
N TYR A 330 5.55 19.66 1.58
CA TYR A 330 5.17 19.16 0.25
C TYR A 330 6.29 19.38 -0.77
N ASN A 331 6.99 20.50 -0.69
CA ASN A 331 8.16 20.79 -1.48
C ASN A 331 9.39 19.90 -1.18
N SER A 332 9.48 19.22 -0.04
CA SER A 332 10.58 18.29 0.18
C SER A 332 10.37 16.97 -0.55
N ALA A 333 9.16 16.43 -0.56
CA ALA A 333 8.84 15.28 -1.40
C ALA A 333 8.99 15.65 -2.89
N ILE A 334 8.51 16.83 -3.31
CA ILE A 334 8.67 17.35 -4.69
C ILE A 334 10.13 17.69 -5.01
N LYS A 335 10.96 18.14 -4.08
CA LYS A 335 12.40 18.33 -4.31
C LYS A 335 13.11 17.06 -4.75
N TYR A 336 12.61 15.90 -4.38
CA TYR A 336 13.10 14.62 -4.92
C TYR A 336 12.70 14.40 -6.38
N TRP A 337 11.73 15.17 -6.90
CA TRP A 337 11.26 15.14 -8.29
C TRP A 337 11.94 16.13 -9.21
N GLU A 338 12.76 17.04 -8.70
CA GLU A 338 13.71 17.77 -9.52
C GLU A 338 14.85 16.82 -9.95
N PHE A 339 14.45 15.65 -10.46
CA PHE A 339 15.30 14.91 -11.37
C PHE A 339 15.63 15.88 -12.51
N PRO A 340 16.90 16.00 -12.86
CA PRO A 340 17.22 16.69 -14.10
C PRO A 340 16.36 16.05 -15.18
N LYS A 341 15.48 16.83 -15.84
CA LYS A 341 14.56 16.39 -16.90
C LYS A 341 15.20 15.48 -17.96
N ARG A 342 16.51 15.45 -18.04
CA ARG A 342 17.34 14.61 -18.91
C ARG A 342 17.41 13.13 -18.52
N TRP A 343 16.80 12.71 -17.38
CA TRP A 343 16.79 11.31 -16.92
C TRP A 343 15.39 10.68 -16.92
N ILE A 344 14.38 11.49 -17.23
CA ILE A 344 12.99 11.07 -17.39
C ILE A 344 12.63 11.35 -18.85
N CYS A 345 12.90 10.40 -19.73
CA CYS A 345 12.40 10.35 -21.10
C CYS A 345 11.71 9.05 -21.34
#